data_18a7dd2ff894e9a6c0b791ac3380a255
#
_entry.id   18a7dd2ff894e9a6c0b791ac3380a255
#
_cell.length_a   1.000
_cell.length_b   1.000
_cell.length_c   1.000
_cell.angle_alpha   90.00
_cell.angle_beta   90.00
_cell.angle_gamma   90.00
#
_symmetry.space_group_name_H-M   'P 1'
#
loop_
_entity.id
_entity.type
_entity.pdbx_description
1 polymer ?
#
loop_
_entity_poly.entity_id
_entity_poly.type
_entity_poly.pdbx_seq_one_letter_code
_entity_poly.pdbx_strand_id
1 'polypeptide(L)'
;ISCGNGHTKVVVQSPKTQNSHREIPIPKSLLRVLKKLSEDSSSGTWFLSGNEEKPVEPRCYRKSIHGYLKKACVHQAHPHALRHTFATTCLQAHCDIKTLSELLGHADAAVTLKKYVHSDMTRKRREINRVFENF
;
A
#
# COMPACT_ATOMS: atom_id res chain seq x y z
N ILE A 1 12.13 -9.03 -17.76
CA ILE A 1 13.07 -9.17 -18.87
C ILE A 1 12.70 -10.46 -19.58
N SER A 2 12.40 -10.40 -20.87
CA SER A 2 12.11 -11.56 -21.69
C SER A 2 13.45 -12.19 -22.11
N CYS A 3 13.69 -13.43 -21.70
CA CYS A 3 14.80 -14.22 -22.24
C CYS A 3 14.32 -14.90 -23.51
N GLY A 4 15.18 -15.00 -24.54
CA GLY A 4 14.86 -15.40 -25.90
C GLY A 4 14.14 -16.73 -26.16
N ASN A 5 13.70 -17.47 -25.14
CA ASN A 5 12.92 -18.71 -25.24
C ASN A 5 11.50 -18.59 -24.66
N GLY A 6 10.91 -17.39 -24.63
CA GLY A 6 9.54 -17.21 -24.17
C GLY A 6 9.31 -17.32 -22.65
N HIS A 7 10.34 -17.60 -21.87
CA HIS A 7 10.27 -17.67 -20.41
C HIS A 7 10.56 -16.32 -19.78
N THR A 8 9.63 -15.83 -18.94
CA THR A 8 9.85 -14.64 -18.12
C THR A 8 10.54 -15.02 -16.81
N LYS A 9 11.63 -14.33 -16.47
CA LYS A 9 12.33 -14.49 -15.18
C LYS A 9 12.03 -13.32 -14.27
N VAL A 10 11.68 -13.60 -13.01
CA VAL A 10 11.60 -12.58 -11.97
C VAL A 10 13.01 -12.19 -11.58
N VAL A 11 13.32 -10.91 -11.70
CA VAL A 11 14.62 -10.35 -11.28
C VAL A 11 14.35 -9.41 -10.12
N VAL A 12 14.99 -9.69 -8.98
CA VAL A 12 14.97 -8.80 -7.81
C VAL A 12 16.05 -7.75 -8.01
N GLN A 13 15.67 -6.49 -8.01
CA GLN A 13 16.58 -5.35 -8.17
C GLN A 13 16.30 -4.32 -7.10
N SER A 14 17.30 -3.48 -6.81
CA SER A 14 17.10 -2.30 -5.96
C SER A 14 16.02 -1.38 -6.54
N PRO A 15 15.23 -0.71 -5.69
CA PRO A 15 14.26 0.26 -6.14
C PRO A 15 14.89 1.35 -7.01
N LYS A 16 14.15 1.79 -8.04
CA LYS A 16 14.65 2.78 -9.01
C LYS A 16 14.89 4.17 -8.43
N THR A 17 14.28 4.51 -7.31
CA THR A 17 14.39 5.82 -6.67
C THR A 17 14.63 5.68 -5.18
N GLN A 18 15.35 6.64 -4.58
CA GLN A 18 15.58 6.66 -3.12
C GLN A 18 14.27 6.68 -2.32
N ASN A 19 13.27 7.39 -2.77
CA ASN A 19 11.96 7.48 -2.10
C ASN A 19 11.17 6.16 -2.11
N SER A 20 11.63 5.18 -2.85
CA SER A 20 11.07 3.82 -2.82
C SER A 20 11.60 3.01 -1.63
N HIS A 21 12.73 3.42 -1.04
CA HIS A 21 13.22 2.92 0.25
C HIS A 21 12.51 3.69 1.36
N ARG A 22 11.56 3.05 2.02
CA ARG A 22 10.84 3.67 3.13
C ARG A 22 10.45 2.65 4.18
N GLU A 23 10.42 3.10 5.41
CA GLU A 23 9.85 2.35 6.51
C GLU A 23 8.36 2.65 6.61
N ILE A 24 7.57 1.61 6.80
CA ILE A 24 6.13 1.71 6.98
C ILE A 24 5.78 1.13 8.34
N PRO A 25 5.27 1.93 9.29
CA PRO A 25 4.87 1.43 10.59
C PRO A 25 3.70 0.45 10.45
N ILE A 26 3.82 -0.67 11.15
CA ILE A 26 2.81 -1.73 11.12
C ILE A 26 1.79 -1.49 12.24
N PRO A 27 0.49 -1.35 11.94
CA PRO A 27 -0.55 -1.24 12.96
C PRO A 27 -0.57 -2.45 13.89
N LYS A 28 -0.87 -2.23 15.19
CA LYS A 28 -0.89 -3.30 16.21
C LYS A 28 -1.79 -4.49 15.83
N SER A 29 -2.91 -4.23 15.16
CA SER A 29 -3.82 -5.27 14.67
C SER A 29 -3.16 -6.17 13.62
N LEU A 30 -2.47 -5.57 12.66
CA LEU A 30 -1.76 -6.30 11.60
C LEU A 30 -0.50 -6.97 12.14
N LEU A 31 0.21 -6.35 13.08
CA LEU A 31 1.42 -6.91 13.69
C LEU A 31 1.16 -8.28 14.33
N ARG A 32 0.01 -8.46 14.99
CA ARG A 32 -0.39 -9.77 15.57
C ARG A 32 -0.51 -10.87 14.51
N VAL A 33 -1.12 -10.54 13.38
CA VAL A 33 -1.28 -11.48 12.26
C VAL A 33 0.06 -11.82 11.62
N LEU A 34 0.91 -10.81 11.41
CA LEU A 34 2.22 -10.99 10.80
C LEU A 34 3.16 -11.81 11.70
N LYS A 35 3.14 -11.58 13.02
CA LYS A 35 3.93 -12.38 13.98
C LYS A 35 3.54 -13.85 13.90
N LYS A 36 2.24 -14.17 13.96
CA LYS A 36 1.76 -15.54 13.84
C LYS A 36 2.22 -16.21 12.54
N LEU A 37 2.13 -15.51 11.42
CA LEU A 37 2.60 -16.01 10.13
C LEU A 37 4.13 -16.18 10.10
N SER A 38 4.86 -15.33 10.81
CA SER A 38 6.33 -15.40 10.88
C SER A 38 6.81 -16.56 11.75
N GLU A 39 6.06 -16.96 12.79
CA GLU A 39 6.37 -18.11 13.63
C GLU A 39 6.33 -19.43 12.85
N ASP A 40 5.45 -19.51 11.87
CA ASP A 40 5.31 -20.67 10.97
C ASP A 40 6.33 -20.67 9.81
N SER A 41 7.16 -19.63 9.69
CA SER A 41 8.08 -19.44 8.55
C SER A 41 9.53 -19.71 8.98
N SER A 42 10.27 -20.47 8.19
CA SER A 42 11.70 -20.68 8.40
C SER A 42 12.49 -19.39 8.20
N SER A 43 13.55 -19.20 8.97
CA SER A 43 14.47 -18.07 8.79
C SER A 43 15.07 -18.09 7.38
N GLY A 44 15.04 -16.94 6.70
CA GLY A 44 15.59 -16.79 5.33
C GLY A 44 14.58 -16.97 4.21
N THR A 45 13.32 -17.33 4.50
CA THR A 45 12.28 -17.46 3.48
C THR A 45 11.68 -16.11 3.10
N TRP A 46 11.24 -15.98 1.85
CA TRP A 46 10.43 -14.84 1.41
C TRP A 46 9.05 -14.88 2.06
N PHE A 47 8.73 -13.89 2.85
CA PHE A 47 7.54 -13.85 3.70
C PHE A 47 6.22 -14.22 3.00
N LEU A 48 5.99 -13.75 1.77
CA LEU A 48 4.74 -14.02 1.05
C LEU A 48 4.71 -15.36 0.30
N SER A 49 5.86 -15.93 -0.04
CA SER A 49 5.93 -17.20 -0.77
C SER A 49 6.26 -18.39 0.14
N GLY A 50 6.81 -18.13 1.32
CA GLY A 50 7.39 -19.17 2.16
C GLY A 50 8.54 -19.94 1.52
N ASN A 51 9.12 -19.40 0.44
CA ASN A 51 10.17 -20.05 -0.34
C ASN A 51 11.50 -19.33 -0.10
N GLU A 52 12.60 -20.09 -0.02
CA GLU A 52 13.94 -19.55 0.22
C GLU A 52 14.54 -18.93 -1.04
N GLU A 53 14.24 -19.48 -2.20
CA GLU A 53 14.88 -19.10 -3.45
C GLU A 53 14.13 -17.99 -4.21
N LYS A 54 12.81 -17.96 -4.13
CA LYS A 54 11.99 -17.13 -5.03
C LYS A 54 10.90 -16.33 -4.31
N PRO A 55 10.82 -15.02 -4.56
CA PRO A 55 9.66 -14.23 -4.13
C PRO A 55 8.41 -14.62 -4.92
N VAL A 56 7.25 -14.21 -4.45
CA VAL A 56 5.99 -14.35 -5.19
C VAL A 56 6.07 -13.59 -6.51
N GLU A 57 5.78 -14.25 -7.62
CA GLU A 57 5.64 -13.58 -8.91
C GLU A 57 4.51 -12.53 -8.88
N PRO A 58 4.74 -11.32 -9.42
CA PRO A 58 3.71 -10.27 -9.45
C PRO A 58 2.42 -10.70 -10.15
N ARG A 59 2.52 -11.60 -11.13
CA ARG A 59 1.35 -12.17 -11.83
C ARG A 59 0.55 -13.09 -10.93
N CYS A 60 1.22 -13.97 -10.19
CA CYS A 60 0.59 -14.89 -9.24
C CYS A 60 -0.05 -14.09 -8.09
N TYR A 61 0.64 -13.09 -7.55
CA TYR A 61 0.11 -12.20 -6.53
C TYR A 61 -1.20 -11.51 -6.97
N ARG A 62 -1.23 -10.93 -8.17
CA ARG A 62 -2.45 -10.33 -8.73
C ARG A 62 -3.58 -11.35 -8.86
N LYS A 63 -3.30 -12.55 -9.37
CA LYS A 63 -4.29 -13.62 -9.50
C LYS A 63 -4.88 -14.03 -8.15
N SER A 64 -4.04 -14.12 -7.11
CA SER A 64 -4.48 -14.43 -5.75
C SER A 64 -5.40 -13.34 -5.18
N ILE A 65 -5.03 -12.06 -5.33
CA ILE A 65 -5.89 -10.93 -4.91
C ILE A 65 -7.26 -11.01 -5.61
N HIS A 66 -7.30 -11.19 -6.92
CA HIS A 66 -8.56 -11.35 -7.66
C HIS A 66 -9.40 -12.53 -7.16
N GLY A 67 -8.74 -13.65 -6.84
CA GLY A 67 -9.40 -14.80 -6.25
C GLY A 67 -10.04 -14.50 -4.89
N TYR A 68 -9.34 -13.79 -4.01
CA TYR A 68 -9.86 -13.38 -2.70
C TYR A 68 -11.01 -12.39 -2.81
N LEU A 69 -10.90 -11.38 -3.65
CA LEU A 69 -11.98 -10.41 -3.90
C LEU A 69 -13.25 -11.10 -4.44
N LYS A 70 -13.08 -12.05 -5.36
CA LYS A 70 -14.19 -12.84 -5.89
C LYS A 70 -14.86 -13.68 -4.80
N LYS A 71 -14.09 -14.37 -3.96
CA LYS A 71 -14.62 -15.17 -2.84
C LYS A 71 -15.34 -14.32 -1.80
N ALA A 72 -14.87 -13.09 -1.58
CA ALA A 72 -15.48 -12.14 -0.66
C ALA A 72 -16.68 -11.39 -1.27
N CYS A 73 -17.06 -11.67 -2.50
CA CYS A 73 -18.10 -10.94 -3.23
C CYS A 73 -17.86 -9.43 -3.30
N VAL A 74 -16.57 -9.02 -3.29
CA VAL A 74 -16.16 -7.62 -3.40
C VAL A 74 -15.84 -7.29 -4.85
N HIS A 75 -16.11 -6.04 -5.23
CA HIS A 75 -15.81 -5.55 -6.58
C HIS A 75 -14.32 -5.77 -6.93
N GLN A 76 -14.07 -6.22 -8.17
CA GLN A 76 -12.73 -6.51 -8.64
C GLN A 76 -11.87 -5.24 -8.62
N ALA A 77 -10.73 -5.34 -7.96
CA ALA A 77 -9.78 -4.25 -7.81
C ALA A 77 -8.35 -4.72 -8.12
N HIS A 78 -7.56 -3.84 -8.68
CA HIS A 78 -6.13 -4.08 -8.87
C HIS A 78 -5.31 -3.54 -7.67
N PRO A 79 -4.06 -3.96 -7.47
CA PRO A 79 -3.25 -3.53 -6.31
C PRO A 79 -3.14 -2.02 -6.11
N HIS A 80 -3.13 -1.24 -7.20
CA HIS A 80 -3.15 0.23 -7.11
C HIS A 80 -4.45 0.80 -6.53
N ALA A 81 -5.59 0.12 -6.73
CA ALA A 81 -6.84 0.52 -6.11
C ALA A 81 -6.79 0.34 -4.59
N LEU A 82 -6.14 -0.72 -4.08
CA LEU A 82 -5.92 -0.90 -2.64
C LEU A 82 -5.08 0.23 -2.05
N ARG A 83 -4.02 0.65 -2.74
CA ARG A 83 -3.22 1.81 -2.36
C ARG A 83 -4.06 3.10 -2.37
N HIS A 84 -4.95 3.25 -3.33
CA HIS A 84 -5.86 4.40 -3.43
C HIS A 84 -6.84 4.42 -2.25
N THR A 85 -7.44 3.28 -1.93
CA THR A 85 -8.31 3.12 -0.77
C THR A 85 -7.58 3.46 0.52
N PHE A 86 -6.36 2.93 0.72
CA PHE A 86 -5.53 3.28 1.87
C PHE A 86 -5.32 4.79 2.01
N ALA A 87 -4.91 5.46 0.93
CA ALA A 87 -4.68 6.90 0.93
C ALA A 87 -5.95 7.69 1.26
N THR A 88 -7.07 7.32 0.66
CA THR A 88 -8.36 7.97 0.91
C THR A 88 -8.83 7.77 2.36
N THR A 89 -8.69 6.55 2.89
CA THR A 89 -9.03 6.24 4.28
C THR A 89 -8.18 7.04 5.26
N CYS A 90 -6.87 7.15 5.01
CA CYS A 90 -5.97 7.97 5.84
C CYS A 90 -6.39 9.44 5.84
N LEU A 91 -6.75 10.00 4.68
CA LEU A 91 -7.20 11.40 4.58
C LEU A 91 -8.56 11.62 5.24
N GLN A 92 -9.46 10.66 5.16
CA GLN A 92 -10.74 10.71 5.88
C GLN A 92 -10.55 10.65 7.40
N ALA A 93 -9.54 9.91 7.85
CA ALA A 93 -9.12 9.84 9.25
C ALA A 93 -8.21 11.02 9.68
N HIS A 94 -8.15 12.09 8.88
CA HIS A 94 -7.35 13.29 9.16
C HIS A 94 -5.83 13.04 9.30
N CYS A 95 -5.31 12.00 8.63
CA CYS A 95 -3.87 11.83 8.54
C CYS A 95 -3.23 13.04 7.85
N ASP A 96 -2.14 13.52 8.40
CA ASP A 96 -1.37 14.60 7.80
C ASP A 96 -0.87 14.24 6.40
N ILE A 97 -0.94 15.21 5.47
CA ILE A 97 -0.65 15.00 4.05
C ILE A 97 0.82 14.68 3.82
N LYS A 98 1.72 15.31 4.60
CA LYS A 98 3.16 15.05 4.50
C LYS A 98 3.47 13.62 4.92
N THR A 99 2.97 13.21 6.09
CA THR A 99 3.07 11.84 6.59
C THR A 99 2.51 10.83 5.59
N LEU A 100 1.33 11.08 5.03
CA LEU A 100 0.74 10.22 4.03
C LEU A 100 1.60 10.12 2.76
N SER A 101 2.16 11.24 2.30
CA SER A 101 3.07 11.27 1.14
C SER A 101 4.31 10.41 1.37
N GLU A 102 4.91 10.49 2.54
CA GLU A 102 6.06 9.66 2.95
C GLU A 102 5.68 8.16 2.98
N LEU A 103 4.57 7.81 3.59
CA LEU A 103 4.04 6.43 3.61
C LEU A 103 3.78 5.89 2.20
N LEU A 104 3.31 6.73 1.31
CA LEU A 104 3.09 6.37 -0.09
C LEU A 104 4.38 6.35 -0.91
N GLY A 105 5.48 6.96 -0.42
CA GLY A 105 6.74 7.08 -1.15
C GLY A 105 6.65 8.02 -2.35
N HIS A 106 5.84 9.07 -2.25
CA HIS A 106 5.85 10.16 -3.21
C HIS A 106 7.03 11.09 -2.93
N ALA A 107 7.73 11.51 -3.99
CA ALA A 107 8.85 12.43 -3.87
C ALA A 107 8.41 13.83 -3.38
N ASP A 108 7.16 14.19 -3.68
CA ASP A 108 6.57 15.49 -3.34
C ASP A 108 5.15 15.29 -2.79
N ALA A 109 4.83 15.98 -1.71
CA ALA A 109 3.49 16.01 -1.12
C ALA A 109 2.45 16.61 -2.08
N ALA A 110 2.85 17.46 -3.02
CA ALA A 110 1.99 18.01 -4.06
C ALA A 110 1.34 16.91 -4.92
N VAL A 111 2.03 15.80 -5.15
CA VAL A 111 1.47 14.63 -5.85
C VAL A 111 0.30 14.03 -5.08
N THR A 112 0.42 13.92 -3.76
CA THR A 112 -0.64 13.43 -2.87
C THR A 112 -1.82 14.41 -2.84
N LEU A 113 -1.54 15.70 -2.70
CA LEU A 113 -2.55 16.77 -2.74
C LEU A 113 -3.36 16.74 -4.03
N LYS A 114 -2.70 16.80 -5.17
CA LYS A 114 -3.35 16.81 -6.47
C LYS A 114 -4.22 15.58 -6.73
N LYS A 115 -3.79 14.42 -6.24
CA LYS A 115 -4.43 13.15 -6.55
C LYS A 115 -5.59 12.81 -5.60
N TYR A 116 -5.49 13.20 -4.34
CA TYR A 116 -6.39 12.73 -3.28
C TYR A 116 -7.18 13.83 -2.58
N VAL A 117 -6.76 15.09 -2.68
CA VAL A 117 -7.42 16.19 -1.97
C VAL A 117 -8.30 16.99 -2.93
N HIS A 118 -9.58 16.68 -2.92
CA HIS A 118 -10.62 17.50 -3.53
C HIS A 118 -11.36 18.20 -2.39
N SER A 119 -11.07 19.49 -2.17
CA SER A 119 -11.77 20.27 -1.15
C SER A 119 -12.99 20.94 -1.74
N ASP A 120 -14.18 20.56 -1.29
CA ASP A 120 -15.42 21.28 -1.54
C ASP A 120 -15.70 22.32 -0.43
N MET A 121 -16.69 23.17 -0.62
CA MET A 121 -17.09 24.21 0.34
C MET A 121 -17.61 23.61 1.65
N THR A 122 -18.22 22.44 1.63
CA THR A 122 -18.72 21.74 2.81
C THR A 122 -17.56 21.33 3.72
N ARG A 123 -16.51 20.79 3.12
CA ARG A 123 -15.28 20.40 3.84
C ARG A 123 -14.58 21.63 4.42
N LYS A 124 -14.45 22.71 3.65
CA LYS A 124 -13.85 23.97 4.12
C LYS A 124 -14.59 24.53 5.33
N ARG A 125 -15.92 24.57 5.28
CA ARG A 125 -16.75 25.03 6.40
C ARG A 125 -16.57 24.18 7.64
N ARG A 126 -16.54 22.85 7.50
CA ARG A 126 -16.32 21.93 8.62
C ARG A 126 -14.96 22.18 9.29
N GLU A 127 -13.89 22.33 8.50
CA GLU A 127 -12.56 22.57 9.05
C GLU A 127 -12.46 23.92 9.76
N ILE A 128 -13.05 24.97 9.22
CA ILE A 128 -13.12 26.30 9.88
C ILE A 128 -13.88 26.19 11.18
N ASN A 129 -15.05 25.58 11.21
CA ASN A 129 -15.84 25.43 12.44
C ASN A 129 -15.04 24.65 13.50
N ARG A 130 -14.41 23.54 13.13
CA ARG A 130 -13.57 22.75 14.05
C ARG A 130 -12.44 23.56 14.70
N VAL A 131 -11.83 24.49 13.97
CA VAL A 131 -10.77 25.34 14.49
C VAL A 131 -11.31 26.35 15.47
N PHE A 132 -12.45 26.96 15.17
CA PHE A 132 -12.98 28.09 15.93
C PHE A 132 -14.05 27.72 16.99
N GLU A 133 -14.57 26.49 17.01
CA GLU A 133 -15.45 25.99 18.07
C GLU A 133 -14.71 25.72 19.40
N ASN A 134 -13.39 25.73 19.41
CA ASN A 134 -12.56 25.53 20.60
C ASN A 134 -11.96 26.85 21.16
N PHE A 135 -12.43 28.00 20.66
CA PHE A 135 -12.13 29.34 21.16
C PHE A 135 -13.41 29.96 21.73
#